data_47634fb875f91b820319575af5a5ec93
#
_entry.id   47634fb875f91b820319575af5a5ec93
#
_cell.length_a   1.000
_cell.length_b   1.000
_cell.length_c   1.000
_cell.angle_alpha   90.00
_cell.angle_beta   90.00
_cell.angle_gamma   90.00
#
_symmetry.space_group_name_H-M   'P 1'
#
loop_
_entity.id
_entity.type
_entity.pdbx_description
1 polymer ?
#
loop_
_entity_poly.entity_id
_entity_poly.type
_entity_poly.pdbx_seq_one_letter_code
_entity_poly.pdbx_strand_id
1 'polypeptide(L)'
;FPTRRSSDLGMHLPVLTAGLNQQMEETVLAARDKQDSVGGVLECMVTGLPAGLGAPFFDSVESVLSHLLFAIPAVKGVEFGEGFGFASMRGSQANDPFRMENGEVTTESNHSGGINGGITNGMPVIFRCAVRPTPSIGQKQRTVSLRTGENADLEIHGRHDPCILPRAVPVVEAMAAIGMMELWKERAACLDGSK
;
A
#
# COMPACT_ATOMS: atom_id res chain seq x y z
N PHE A 1 1.28 9.87 14.48
CA PHE A 1 2.33 9.16 13.73
C PHE A 1 3.04 10.17 12.82
N PRO A 2 4.38 10.31 12.87
CA PRO A 2 5.08 11.19 11.95
C PRO A 2 5.08 10.55 10.57
N THR A 3 4.12 10.90 9.73
CA THR A 3 4.11 10.54 8.32
C THR A 3 4.93 11.59 7.57
N ARG A 4 6.00 11.21 6.89
CA ARG A 4 6.63 12.06 5.89
C ARG A 4 5.71 12.10 4.67
N ARG A 5 5.06 13.23 4.45
CA ARG A 5 4.27 13.49 3.24
C ARG A 5 5.19 13.98 2.12
N SER A 6 4.78 13.80 0.88
CA SER A 6 5.48 14.38 -0.27
C SER A 6 5.65 15.91 -0.16
N SER A 7 4.69 16.60 0.50
CA SER A 7 4.79 18.02 0.83
C SER A 7 5.99 18.36 1.73
N ASP A 8 6.40 17.43 2.60
CA ASP A 8 7.53 17.62 3.52
C ASP A 8 8.88 17.51 2.81
N LEU A 9 8.88 16.94 1.60
CA LEU A 9 10.05 16.76 0.75
C LEU A 9 10.13 17.81 -0.37
N GLY A 10 9.15 18.72 -0.48
CA GLY A 10 9.08 19.73 -1.54
C GLY A 10 8.92 19.15 -2.95
N MET A 11 8.36 17.94 -3.07
CA MET A 11 8.19 17.21 -4.32
C MET A 11 6.74 17.27 -4.80
N HIS A 12 6.54 17.32 -6.12
CA HIS A 12 5.20 17.26 -6.72
C HIS A 12 4.56 15.86 -6.63
N LEU A 13 5.38 14.81 -6.65
CA LEU A 13 4.96 13.42 -6.47
C LEU A 13 5.54 12.85 -5.17
N PRO A 14 4.82 11.94 -4.49
CA PRO A 14 5.27 11.31 -3.25
C PRO A 14 6.31 10.22 -3.51
N VAL A 15 7.52 10.60 -3.88
CA VAL A 15 8.64 9.69 -4.17
C VAL A 15 9.69 9.74 -3.09
N LEU A 16 10.30 8.59 -2.76
CA LEU A 16 11.39 8.49 -1.80
C LEU A 16 12.72 8.98 -2.39
N THR A 17 12.91 8.81 -3.69
CA THR A 17 14.14 9.16 -4.40
C THR A 17 13.88 10.31 -5.35
N ALA A 18 14.49 11.46 -5.09
CA ALA A 18 14.30 12.69 -5.86
C ALA A 18 14.53 12.51 -7.38
N GLY A 19 15.50 11.69 -7.78
CA GLY A 19 15.80 11.42 -9.20
C GLY A 19 14.70 10.67 -9.96
N LEU A 20 13.78 10.00 -9.26
CA LEU A 20 12.65 9.30 -9.89
C LEU A 20 11.45 10.22 -10.16
N ASN A 21 11.38 11.36 -9.49
CA ASN A 21 10.25 12.29 -9.63
C ASN A 21 10.05 12.71 -11.08
N GLN A 22 11.12 13.08 -11.75
CA GLN A 22 11.07 13.50 -13.15
C GLN A 22 10.60 12.37 -14.08
N GLN A 23 11.13 11.15 -13.91
CA GLN A 23 10.71 10.00 -14.73
C GLN A 23 9.23 9.65 -14.53
N MET A 24 8.75 9.74 -13.30
CA MET A 24 7.33 9.51 -12.99
C MET A 24 6.45 10.59 -13.61
N GLU A 25 6.85 11.86 -13.51
CA GLU A 25 6.14 12.97 -14.12
C GLU A 25 6.09 12.84 -15.65
N GLU A 26 7.20 12.54 -16.29
CA GLU A 26 7.29 12.29 -17.74
C GLU A 26 6.37 11.13 -18.16
N THR A 27 6.32 10.06 -17.38
CA THR A 27 5.46 8.89 -17.64
C THR A 27 3.97 9.28 -17.59
N VAL A 28 3.58 10.05 -16.58
CA VAL A 28 2.20 10.53 -16.41
C VAL A 28 1.81 11.49 -17.54
N LEU A 29 2.71 12.42 -17.90
CA LEU A 29 2.48 13.36 -18.98
C LEU A 29 2.35 12.64 -20.34
N ALA A 30 3.21 11.65 -20.60
CA ALA A 30 3.15 10.85 -21.83
C ALA A 30 1.83 10.05 -21.96
N ALA A 31 1.29 9.57 -20.82
CA ALA A 31 -0.03 8.92 -20.81
C ALA A 31 -1.14 9.93 -21.10
N ARG A 32 -1.11 11.09 -20.45
CA ARG A 32 -2.08 12.17 -20.68
C ARG A 32 -2.13 12.59 -22.14
N ASP A 33 -0.96 12.79 -22.76
CA ASP A 33 -0.87 13.26 -24.18
C ASP A 33 -1.43 12.21 -25.14
N LYS A 34 -1.44 10.93 -24.75
CA LYS A 34 -2.09 9.84 -25.49
C LYS A 34 -3.55 9.61 -25.09
N GLN A 35 -4.13 10.47 -24.25
CA GLN A 35 -5.49 10.31 -23.70
C GLN A 35 -5.66 8.96 -22.96
N ASP A 36 -4.60 8.50 -22.30
CA ASP A 36 -4.51 7.25 -21.57
C ASP A 36 -4.26 7.52 -20.07
N SER A 37 -4.12 6.46 -19.28
CA SER A 37 -3.82 6.51 -17.87
C SER A 37 -2.78 5.48 -17.47
N VAL A 38 -2.09 5.75 -16.35
CA VAL A 38 -1.14 4.84 -15.73
C VAL A 38 -1.55 4.53 -14.30
N GLY A 39 -1.28 3.30 -13.87
CA GLY A 39 -1.33 2.88 -12.48
C GLY A 39 0.04 2.99 -11.84
N GLY A 40 0.24 2.26 -10.75
CA GLY A 40 1.54 2.14 -10.10
C GLY A 40 1.43 1.48 -8.74
N VAL A 41 2.51 1.59 -7.97
CA VAL A 41 2.62 1.02 -6.63
C VAL A 41 2.81 2.15 -5.62
N LEU A 42 2.06 2.10 -4.53
CA LEU A 42 2.25 2.92 -3.34
C LEU A 42 2.89 2.07 -2.26
N GLU A 43 3.98 2.54 -1.69
CA GLU A 43 4.57 1.95 -0.49
C GLU A 43 4.19 2.79 0.72
N CYS A 44 3.81 2.14 1.81
CA CYS A 44 3.48 2.75 3.08
C CYS A 44 4.31 2.10 4.19
N MET A 45 4.83 2.93 5.08
CA MET A 45 5.57 2.50 6.27
C MET A 45 4.91 3.09 7.52
N VAL A 46 4.57 2.22 8.46
CA VAL A 46 4.05 2.61 9.78
C VAL A 46 5.12 2.34 10.83
N THR A 47 5.52 3.37 11.56
CA THR A 47 6.56 3.30 12.59
C THR A 47 6.00 3.56 13.99
N GLY A 48 6.77 3.20 15.03
CA GLY A 48 6.39 3.45 16.41
C GLY A 48 5.32 2.50 16.95
N LEU A 49 5.11 1.37 16.30
CA LEU A 49 4.19 0.34 16.76
C LEU A 49 4.89 -0.57 17.81
N PRO A 50 4.21 -0.94 18.89
CA PRO A 50 4.73 -1.95 19.79
C PRO A 50 4.68 -3.33 19.13
N ALA A 51 5.52 -4.25 19.58
CA ALA A 51 5.35 -5.67 19.30
C ALA A 51 4.05 -6.20 19.89
N GLY A 52 3.38 -7.14 19.22
CA GLY A 52 2.21 -7.84 19.77
C GLY A 52 0.86 -7.28 19.35
N LEU A 53 0.76 -6.52 18.26
CA LEU A 53 -0.52 -6.19 17.63
C LEU A 53 -0.86 -7.28 16.61
N GLY A 54 -2.13 -7.66 16.54
CA GLY A 54 -2.66 -8.70 15.65
C GLY A 54 -3.07 -9.96 16.41
N ALA A 55 -4.09 -10.64 15.88
CA ALA A 55 -4.65 -11.87 16.46
C ALA A 55 -4.74 -12.97 15.39
N PRO A 56 -3.70 -13.82 15.25
CA PRO A 56 -3.80 -14.95 14.31
C PRO A 56 -4.89 -15.95 14.80
N PHE A 57 -5.56 -16.66 13.87
CA PHE A 57 -5.24 -16.77 12.45
C PHE A 57 -5.92 -15.72 11.57
N PHE A 58 -7.15 -15.32 11.86
CA PHE A 58 -8.02 -14.58 10.92
C PHE A 58 -7.77 -13.07 10.99
N ASP A 59 -7.45 -12.57 12.17
CA ASP A 59 -7.26 -11.14 12.44
C ASP A 59 -5.78 -10.78 12.58
N SER A 60 -4.95 -11.40 11.74
CA SER A 60 -3.54 -11.01 11.60
C SER A 60 -3.43 -9.58 11.09
N VAL A 61 -2.31 -8.92 11.35
CA VAL A 61 -2.03 -7.57 10.85
C VAL A 61 -2.23 -7.48 9.34
N GLU A 62 -1.73 -8.48 8.60
CA GLU A 62 -1.87 -8.55 7.15
C GLU A 62 -3.33 -8.71 6.73
N SER A 63 -4.12 -9.53 7.44
CA SER A 63 -5.53 -9.75 7.13
C SER A 63 -6.33 -8.47 7.32
N VAL A 64 -6.19 -7.81 8.45
CA VAL A 64 -6.90 -6.56 8.78
C VAL A 64 -6.54 -5.45 7.80
N LEU A 65 -5.24 -5.22 7.58
CA LEU A 65 -4.80 -4.21 6.64
C LEU A 65 -5.24 -4.52 5.21
N SER A 66 -5.10 -5.77 4.74
CA SER A 66 -5.53 -6.15 3.39
C SER A 66 -7.02 -5.92 3.18
N HIS A 67 -7.85 -6.28 4.18
CA HIS A 67 -9.29 -6.02 4.11
C HIS A 67 -9.61 -4.53 3.89
N LEU A 68 -8.97 -3.65 4.67
CA LEU A 68 -9.15 -2.21 4.55
C LEU A 68 -8.60 -1.64 3.24
N LEU A 69 -7.41 -2.09 2.83
CA LEU A 69 -6.75 -1.62 1.62
C LEU A 69 -7.50 -2.04 0.35
N PHE A 70 -8.04 -3.26 0.30
CA PHE A 70 -8.88 -3.69 -0.82
C PHE A 70 -10.26 -3.01 -0.85
N ALA A 71 -10.71 -2.37 0.23
CA ALA A 71 -11.89 -1.52 0.22
C ALA A 71 -11.65 -0.20 -0.54
N ILE A 72 -10.39 0.20 -0.75
CA ILE A 72 -10.05 1.37 -1.56
C ILE A 72 -10.28 1.06 -3.03
N PRO A 73 -11.12 1.84 -3.75
CA PRO A 73 -11.32 1.64 -5.19
C PRO A 73 -9.99 1.69 -5.95
N ALA A 74 -9.86 0.83 -6.97
CA ALA A 74 -8.69 0.69 -7.82
C ALA A 74 -7.48 -0.04 -7.21
N VAL A 75 -7.44 -0.37 -5.93
CA VAL A 75 -6.44 -1.29 -5.38
C VAL A 75 -6.69 -2.69 -5.93
N LYS A 76 -5.64 -3.34 -6.42
CA LYS A 76 -5.69 -4.67 -7.07
C LYS A 76 -4.66 -5.66 -6.53
N GLY A 77 -3.74 -5.20 -5.71
CA GLY A 77 -2.76 -6.03 -5.04
C GLY A 77 -2.27 -5.37 -3.77
N VAL A 78 -1.95 -6.20 -2.79
CA VAL A 78 -1.31 -5.79 -1.53
C VAL A 78 -0.22 -6.80 -1.24
N GLU A 79 0.93 -6.34 -0.80
CA GLU A 79 2.02 -7.18 -0.31
C GLU A 79 2.69 -6.56 0.89
N PHE A 80 3.27 -7.38 1.77
CA PHE A 80 3.93 -6.98 2.99
C PHE A 80 5.41 -7.35 2.95
N GLY A 81 6.28 -6.45 3.40
CA GLY A 81 7.72 -6.65 3.35
C GLY A 81 8.21 -6.92 1.93
N GLU A 82 8.96 -8.01 1.74
CA GLU A 82 9.42 -8.45 0.41
C GLU A 82 8.28 -8.96 -0.49
N GLY A 83 7.12 -9.30 0.10
CA GLY A 83 5.95 -9.71 -0.67
C GLY A 83 6.25 -10.87 -1.61
N PHE A 84 5.99 -10.72 -2.90
CA PHE A 84 6.28 -11.73 -3.92
C PHE A 84 7.77 -12.03 -4.07
N GLY A 85 8.67 -11.16 -3.62
CA GLY A 85 10.12 -11.36 -3.61
C GLY A 85 10.53 -12.58 -2.79
N PHE A 86 9.79 -12.92 -1.73
CA PHE A 86 10.05 -14.14 -0.93
C PHE A 86 10.08 -15.42 -1.75
N ALA A 87 9.33 -15.50 -2.85
CA ALA A 87 9.28 -16.69 -3.69
C ALA A 87 10.63 -17.02 -4.35
N SER A 88 11.55 -16.06 -4.46
CA SER A 88 12.89 -16.21 -5.00
C SER A 88 13.99 -16.29 -3.93
N MET A 89 13.65 -16.10 -2.66
CA MET A 89 14.60 -16.10 -1.55
C MET A 89 14.73 -17.49 -0.91
N ARG A 90 15.92 -17.76 -0.36
CA ARG A 90 16.12 -18.89 0.53
C ARG A 90 15.79 -18.50 1.97
N GLY A 91 15.36 -19.44 2.81
CA GLY A 91 15.02 -19.17 4.21
C GLY A 91 16.12 -18.44 4.99
N SER A 92 17.40 -18.79 4.74
CA SER A 92 18.54 -18.11 5.36
C SER A 92 18.73 -16.65 4.93
N GLN A 93 18.16 -16.25 3.81
CA GLN A 93 18.17 -14.88 3.30
C GLN A 93 16.92 -14.09 3.73
N ALA A 94 15.80 -14.81 3.85
CA ALA A 94 14.48 -14.24 4.15
C ALA A 94 14.26 -13.98 5.64
N ASN A 95 15.00 -14.65 6.51
CA ASN A 95 14.89 -14.46 7.95
C ASN A 95 15.35 -13.07 8.35
N ASP A 96 14.64 -12.50 9.35
CA ASP A 96 15.00 -11.25 10.02
C ASP A 96 15.58 -11.58 11.40
N PRO A 97 16.91 -11.80 11.55
CA PRO A 97 17.49 -12.19 12.81
C PRO A 97 17.28 -11.13 13.88
N PHE A 98 16.75 -11.54 15.04
CA PHE A 98 16.59 -10.65 16.18
C PHE A 98 17.93 -10.37 16.86
N ARG A 99 18.10 -9.15 17.34
CA ARG A 99 19.26 -8.70 18.13
C ARG A 99 18.84 -7.73 19.23
N MET A 100 19.69 -7.62 20.24
CA MET A 100 19.56 -6.56 21.24
C MET A 100 20.36 -5.34 20.81
N GLU A 101 19.73 -4.18 20.75
CA GLU A 101 20.39 -2.91 20.46
C GLU A 101 19.90 -1.84 21.45
N ASN A 102 20.83 -1.26 22.21
CA ASN A 102 20.53 -0.25 23.25
C ASN A 102 19.47 -0.68 24.28
N GLY A 103 19.35 -1.98 24.57
CA GLY A 103 18.38 -2.53 25.51
C GLY A 103 17.00 -2.83 24.91
N GLU A 104 16.83 -2.64 23.61
CA GLU A 104 15.62 -2.94 22.87
C GLU A 104 15.84 -4.11 21.90
N VAL A 105 14.78 -4.87 21.65
CA VAL A 105 14.78 -5.95 20.65
C VAL A 105 14.55 -5.34 19.27
N THR A 106 15.49 -5.56 18.36
CA THR A 106 15.41 -5.14 16.96
C THR A 106 15.69 -6.31 16.04
N THR A 107 15.58 -6.11 14.73
CA THR A 107 16.00 -7.08 13.72
C THR A 107 17.13 -6.52 12.85
N GLU A 108 17.97 -7.39 12.30
CA GLU A 108 19.08 -7.01 11.41
C GLU A 108 18.57 -6.57 10.02
N SER A 109 17.43 -7.10 9.61
CA SER A 109 16.71 -6.79 8.36
C SER A 109 15.22 -6.69 8.64
N ASN A 110 14.43 -6.33 7.65
CA ASN A 110 12.97 -6.23 7.79
C ASN A 110 12.25 -6.79 6.54
N HIS A 111 12.68 -7.94 6.08
CA HIS A 111 12.08 -8.62 4.93
C HIS A 111 10.61 -8.95 5.16
N SER A 112 10.26 -9.33 6.40
CA SER A 112 8.88 -9.63 6.82
C SER A 112 8.00 -8.38 6.97
N GLY A 113 8.56 -7.18 6.77
CA GLY A 113 7.81 -5.94 6.88
C GLY A 113 7.23 -5.69 8.26
N GLY A 114 7.96 -6.02 9.33
CA GLY A 114 7.56 -5.77 10.71
C GLY A 114 6.51 -6.73 11.29
N ILE A 115 6.19 -7.82 10.57
CA ILE A 115 5.12 -8.75 10.93
C ILE A 115 5.67 -10.18 10.90
N ASN A 116 5.58 -10.88 12.04
CA ASN A 116 5.95 -12.28 12.15
C ASN A 116 4.77 -13.08 12.69
N GLY A 117 4.34 -14.11 11.96
CA GLY A 117 3.20 -14.94 12.37
C GLY A 117 1.89 -14.16 12.52
N GLY A 118 1.70 -13.08 11.76
CA GLY A 118 0.51 -12.24 11.83
C GLY A 118 0.53 -11.17 12.92
N ILE A 119 1.65 -11.01 13.63
CA ILE A 119 1.78 -10.13 14.80
C ILE A 119 2.93 -9.14 14.56
N THR A 120 2.76 -7.87 14.96
CA THR A 120 3.84 -6.89 14.90
C THR A 120 5.00 -7.29 15.79
N ASN A 121 6.23 -7.10 15.29
CA ASN A 121 7.46 -7.43 16.03
C ASN A 121 8.19 -6.20 16.60
N GLY A 122 7.61 -5.00 16.47
CA GLY A 122 8.20 -3.73 16.92
C GLY A 122 8.98 -2.99 15.83
N MET A 123 9.29 -3.65 14.71
CA MET A 123 9.91 -3.02 13.54
C MET A 123 8.86 -2.25 12.72
N PRO A 124 9.28 -1.34 11.82
CA PRO A 124 8.34 -0.68 10.91
C PRO A 124 7.48 -1.67 10.13
N VAL A 125 6.17 -1.47 10.14
CA VAL A 125 5.28 -2.23 9.26
C VAL A 125 5.33 -1.61 7.88
N ILE A 126 5.77 -2.42 6.90
CA ILE A 126 5.95 -2.00 5.50
C ILE A 126 5.03 -2.82 4.61
N PHE A 127 4.26 -2.15 3.79
CA PHE A 127 3.41 -2.79 2.78
C PHE A 127 3.34 -1.97 1.50
N ARG A 128 2.97 -2.62 0.40
CA ARG A 128 2.79 -2.01 -0.91
C ARG A 128 1.41 -2.32 -1.48
N CYS A 129 0.82 -1.33 -2.15
CA CYS A 129 -0.47 -1.44 -2.82
C CYS A 129 -0.30 -1.20 -4.31
N ALA A 130 -0.73 -2.16 -5.13
CA ALA A 130 -0.85 -1.98 -6.57
C ALA A 130 -2.18 -1.31 -6.90
N VAL A 131 -2.12 -0.17 -7.56
CA VAL A 131 -3.29 0.62 -7.98
C VAL A 131 -3.39 0.55 -9.50
N ARG A 132 -4.56 0.12 -10.00
CA ARG A 132 -4.80 0.02 -11.46
C ARG A 132 -4.88 1.40 -12.11
N PRO A 133 -4.58 1.51 -13.42
CA PRO A 133 -4.89 2.70 -14.20
C PRO A 133 -6.39 3.04 -14.16
N THR A 134 -6.71 4.31 -14.28
CA THR A 134 -8.10 4.77 -14.40
C THR A 134 -8.72 4.23 -15.68
N PRO A 135 -9.84 3.52 -15.65
CA PRO A 135 -10.46 2.95 -16.85
C PRO A 135 -11.17 4.00 -17.73
N SER A 136 -11.49 5.16 -17.14
CA SER A 136 -12.10 6.28 -17.88
C SER A 136 -10.99 7.06 -18.60
N ILE A 137 -10.77 6.74 -19.87
CA ILE A 137 -9.76 7.35 -20.74
C ILE A 137 -10.43 7.94 -21.98
N GLY A 138 -9.75 8.90 -22.63
CA GLY A 138 -10.25 9.56 -23.85
C GLY A 138 -10.11 8.71 -25.11
N GLN A 139 -9.41 7.59 -25.07
CA GLN A 139 -9.29 6.69 -26.19
C GLN A 139 -10.58 5.90 -26.43
N LYS A 140 -10.85 5.60 -27.70
CA LYS A 140 -11.96 4.74 -28.11
C LYS A 140 -11.80 3.33 -27.56
N GLN A 141 -12.81 2.83 -26.85
CA GLN A 141 -12.82 1.54 -26.17
C GLN A 141 -13.94 0.66 -26.70
N ARG A 142 -13.69 -0.65 -26.79
CA ARG A 142 -14.74 -1.62 -27.12
C ARG A 142 -15.60 -1.92 -25.89
N THR A 143 -16.90 -1.99 -26.11
CA THR A 143 -17.88 -2.30 -25.08
C THR A 143 -19.09 -3.02 -25.69
N VAL A 144 -20.14 -3.20 -24.91
CA VAL A 144 -21.41 -3.77 -25.35
C VAL A 144 -22.57 -2.86 -24.95
N SER A 145 -23.57 -2.77 -25.79
CA SER A 145 -24.85 -2.14 -25.46
C SER A 145 -25.72 -3.15 -24.75
N LEU A 146 -25.97 -2.96 -23.46
CA LEU A 146 -26.86 -3.83 -22.69
C LEU A 146 -28.31 -3.76 -23.17
N ARG A 147 -28.70 -2.69 -23.88
CA ARG A 147 -30.02 -2.51 -24.42
C ARG A 147 -30.26 -3.33 -25.68
N THR A 148 -29.27 -3.41 -26.57
CA THR A 148 -29.39 -4.12 -27.86
C THR A 148 -28.74 -5.50 -27.85
N GLY A 149 -27.87 -5.80 -26.87
CA GLY A 149 -27.06 -7.01 -26.82
C GLY A 149 -25.93 -7.06 -27.84
N GLU A 150 -25.55 -5.92 -28.43
CA GLU A 150 -24.58 -5.83 -29.51
C GLU A 150 -23.26 -5.21 -29.04
N ASN A 151 -22.18 -5.51 -29.76
CA ASN A 151 -20.90 -4.83 -29.57
C ASN A 151 -21.03 -3.36 -29.94
N ALA A 152 -20.41 -2.50 -29.17
CA ALA A 152 -20.43 -1.05 -29.36
C ALA A 152 -19.04 -0.47 -29.10
N ASP A 153 -18.82 0.72 -29.59
CA ASP A 153 -17.63 1.53 -29.25
C ASP A 153 -18.06 2.63 -28.27
N LEU A 154 -17.21 2.86 -27.28
CA LEU A 154 -17.35 3.92 -26.28
C LEU A 154 -16.18 4.88 -26.40
N GLU A 155 -16.48 6.15 -26.49
CA GLU A 155 -15.51 7.24 -26.34
C GLU A 155 -16.00 8.17 -25.25
N ILE A 156 -15.19 8.34 -24.20
CA ILE A 156 -15.56 9.14 -23.06
C ILE A 156 -14.92 10.53 -23.21
N HIS A 157 -15.75 11.53 -23.40
CA HIS A 157 -15.29 12.92 -23.51
C HIS A 157 -15.29 13.59 -22.14
N GLY A 158 -14.25 14.39 -21.86
CA GLY A 158 -14.11 15.16 -20.64
C GLY A 158 -12.69 15.19 -20.09
N ARG A 159 -12.56 15.69 -18.86
CA ARG A 159 -11.26 15.73 -18.18
C ARG A 159 -11.02 14.38 -17.49
N HIS A 160 -10.00 13.69 -17.94
CA HIS A 160 -9.54 12.43 -17.35
C HIS A 160 -8.31 12.66 -16.48
N ASP A 161 -8.20 11.85 -15.42
CA ASP A 161 -7.03 11.83 -14.55
C ASP A 161 -6.04 10.79 -15.07
N PRO A 162 -4.88 11.21 -15.59
CA PRO A 162 -3.90 10.28 -16.14
C PRO A 162 -3.23 9.41 -15.08
N CYS A 163 -3.28 9.82 -13.80
CA CYS A 163 -2.71 9.05 -12.68
C CYS A 163 -3.39 9.42 -11.36
N ILE A 164 -4.02 8.44 -10.72
CA ILE A 164 -4.72 8.65 -9.43
C ILE A 164 -3.82 8.46 -8.20
N LEU A 165 -2.59 7.98 -8.37
CA LEU A 165 -1.69 7.65 -7.26
C LEU A 165 -1.49 8.79 -6.26
N PRO A 166 -1.25 10.06 -6.66
CA PRO A 166 -1.07 11.14 -5.70
C PRO A 166 -2.27 11.38 -4.79
N ARG A 167 -3.48 11.10 -5.30
CA ARG A 167 -4.71 11.19 -4.50
C ARG A 167 -4.96 9.96 -3.64
N ALA A 168 -4.42 8.81 -4.01
CA ALA A 168 -4.54 7.58 -3.25
C ALA A 168 -3.66 7.59 -1.99
N VAL A 169 -2.56 8.35 -1.97
CA VAL A 169 -1.63 8.42 -0.82
C VAL A 169 -2.35 8.70 0.50
N PRO A 170 -3.09 9.82 0.69
CA PRO A 170 -3.74 10.10 1.95
C PRO A 170 -4.83 9.08 2.31
N VAL A 171 -5.41 8.41 1.32
CA VAL A 171 -6.42 7.36 1.55
C VAL A 171 -5.75 6.10 2.10
N VAL A 172 -4.62 5.68 1.53
CA VAL A 172 -3.84 4.54 2.02
C VAL A 172 -3.31 4.82 3.42
N GLU A 173 -2.78 6.02 3.69
CA GLU A 173 -2.35 6.44 5.02
C GLU A 173 -3.48 6.37 6.05
N ALA A 174 -4.67 6.88 5.69
CA ALA A 174 -5.84 6.84 6.56
C ALA A 174 -6.29 5.41 6.86
N MET A 175 -6.34 4.53 5.85
CA MET A 175 -6.70 3.13 6.05
C MET A 175 -5.67 2.37 6.90
N ALA A 176 -4.38 2.64 6.71
CA ALA A 176 -3.32 2.10 7.58
C ALA A 176 -3.52 2.56 9.03
N ALA A 177 -3.76 3.85 9.25
CA ALA A 177 -3.99 4.38 10.59
C ALA A 177 -5.23 3.79 11.27
N ILE A 178 -6.34 3.61 10.53
CA ILE A 178 -7.57 2.99 11.05
C ILE A 178 -7.29 1.53 11.44
N GLY A 179 -6.64 0.75 10.57
CA GLY A 179 -6.33 -0.65 10.85
C GLY A 179 -5.41 -0.82 12.05
N MET A 180 -4.35 -0.01 12.14
CA MET A 180 -3.45 -0.06 13.29
C MET A 180 -4.13 0.38 14.59
N MET A 181 -5.01 1.36 14.55
CA MET A 181 -5.77 1.79 15.72
C MET A 181 -6.74 0.70 16.21
N GLU A 182 -7.36 -0.03 15.30
CA GLU A 182 -8.25 -1.15 15.63
C GLU A 182 -7.47 -2.25 16.35
N LEU A 183 -6.36 -2.70 15.78
CA LEU A 183 -5.48 -3.70 16.38
C LEU A 183 -4.91 -3.24 17.75
N TRP A 184 -4.64 -1.95 17.88
CA TRP A 184 -4.16 -1.39 19.15
C TRP A 184 -5.23 -1.42 20.22
N LYS A 185 -6.47 -1.07 19.90
CA LYS A 185 -7.60 -1.12 20.85
C LYS A 185 -7.91 -2.55 21.26
N GLU A 186 -7.88 -3.49 20.32
CA GLU A 186 -8.08 -4.91 20.60
C GLU A 186 -7.04 -5.42 21.61
N ARG A 187 -5.77 -5.14 21.38
CA ARG A 187 -4.71 -5.48 22.32
C ARG A 187 -4.93 -4.85 23.71
N ALA A 188 -5.30 -3.56 23.75
CA ALA A 188 -5.55 -2.87 25.02
C ALA A 188 -6.68 -3.52 25.81
N ALA A 189 -7.79 -3.88 25.14
CA ALA A 189 -8.91 -4.58 25.74
C ALA A 189 -8.52 -5.96 26.30
N CYS A 190 -7.69 -6.72 25.59
CA CYS A 190 -7.18 -8.00 26.06
C CYS A 190 -6.29 -7.87 27.32
N LEU A 191 -5.45 -6.83 27.39
CA LEU A 191 -4.58 -6.59 28.53
C LEU A 191 -5.36 -6.11 29.77
N ASP A 192 -6.41 -5.31 29.60
CA ASP A 192 -7.26 -4.84 30.71
C ASP A 192 -8.18 -5.95 31.23
N GLY A 193 -8.62 -6.87 30.38
CA GLY A 193 -9.43 -8.04 30.75
C GLY A 193 -8.65 -9.16 31.51
N SER A 194 -7.32 -9.05 31.54
CA SER A 194 -6.43 -10.02 32.22
C SER A 194 -6.07 -9.64 33.67
N LYS A 195 -6.65 -8.56 34.21
CA LYS A 195 -6.55 -8.14 35.61
C LYS A 195 -7.82 -8.52 36.35
#